data_462ffdc245c8d85c8f7c9b69d239545c
#
_entry.id   462ffdc245c8d85c8f7c9b69d239545c
#
_cell.length_a   1.000
_cell.length_b   1.000
_cell.length_c   1.000
_cell.angle_alpha   90.00
_cell.angle_beta   90.00
_cell.angle_gamma   90.00
#
_symmetry.space_group_name_H-M   'P 1'
#
loop_
_entity.id
_entity.type
_entity.pdbx_description
1 polymer ?
#
loop_
_entity_poly.entity_id
_entity_poly.type
_entity_poly.pdbx_seq_one_letter_code
_entity_poly.pdbx_strand_id
1 'polypeptide(L)'
;AIIESIRAGLVFKLQQAVGTDLIENLEASFKERALAQWKTNKNIEVLGDSSQEGLSIFSLRIKHEEADLHYGFVVALLNDLFGIQARGGCSCAGPYGHELLGMDLSYSRKLEKELNKGHMVMRPGWVRLNFNYFINEETFDYLLKAIEYVSALGWKLLPFYQFDTDSGTWRYQGASMKLKSLCLDS
;
A
#
# COMPACT_ATOMS: atom_id res chain seq x y z
N ALA A 1 7.22 -21.93 19.37
CA ALA A 1 8.48 -21.27 18.94
C ALA A 1 9.33 -22.16 18.02
N ILE A 2 9.34 -23.50 18.18
CA ILE A 2 10.21 -24.41 17.39
C ILE A 2 9.86 -24.34 15.89
N ILE A 3 8.59 -24.42 15.54
CA ILE A 3 8.12 -24.39 14.13
C ILE A 3 8.52 -23.08 13.46
N GLU A 4 8.38 -21.94 14.15
CA GLU A 4 8.75 -20.65 13.59
C GLU A 4 10.26 -20.52 13.38
N SER A 5 11.06 -21.10 14.24
CA SER A 5 12.52 -21.14 14.06
C SER A 5 12.91 -22.01 12.84
N ILE A 6 12.21 -23.13 12.62
CA ILE A 6 12.44 -23.98 11.43
C ILE A 6 12.04 -23.21 10.16
N ARG A 7 10.88 -22.53 10.15
CA ARG A 7 10.43 -21.72 9.03
C ARG A 7 11.44 -20.61 8.70
N ALA A 8 11.91 -19.88 9.71
CA ALA A 8 12.94 -18.87 9.53
C ALA A 8 14.22 -19.46 8.92
N GLY A 9 14.69 -20.59 9.44
CA GLY A 9 15.87 -21.28 8.90
C GLY A 9 15.71 -21.73 7.45
N LEU A 10 14.50 -22.18 7.06
CA LEU A 10 14.21 -22.54 5.66
C LEU A 10 14.21 -21.30 4.74
N VAL A 11 13.68 -20.18 5.20
CA VAL A 11 13.70 -18.93 4.43
C VAL A 11 15.13 -18.45 4.20
N PHE A 12 16.00 -18.47 5.22
CA PHE A 12 17.41 -18.13 5.05
C PHE A 12 18.14 -19.08 4.10
N LYS A 13 17.86 -20.39 4.17
CA LYS A 13 18.43 -21.35 3.21
C LYS A 13 17.97 -21.09 1.78
N LEU A 14 16.70 -20.73 1.59
CA LEU A 14 16.17 -20.38 0.27
C LEU A 14 16.85 -19.12 -0.26
N GLN A 15 16.96 -18.06 0.55
CA GLN A 15 17.64 -16.83 0.18
C GLN A 15 19.12 -17.07 -0.18
N GLN A 16 19.80 -17.90 0.59
CA GLN A 16 21.18 -18.28 0.31
C GLN A 16 21.32 -19.08 -1.00
N ALA A 17 20.36 -19.96 -1.29
CA ALA A 17 20.37 -20.75 -2.52
C ALA A 17 20.09 -19.91 -3.77
N VAL A 18 19.25 -18.89 -3.66
CA VAL A 18 18.98 -17.92 -4.75
C VAL A 18 20.19 -16.99 -4.95
N GLY A 19 20.81 -16.56 -3.87
CA GLY A 19 21.93 -15.61 -3.86
C GLY A 19 21.46 -14.16 -3.72
N THR A 20 22.11 -13.43 -2.82
CA THR A 20 21.76 -12.02 -2.53
C THR A 20 21.93 -11.11 -3.73
N ASP A 21 23.00 -11.29 -4.51
CA ASP A 21 23.29 -10.46 -5.68
C ASP A 21 22.18 -10.57 -6.74
N LEU A 22 21.65 -11.78 -6.97
CA LEU A 22 20.55 -11.98 -7.89
C LEU A 22 19.26 -11.31 -7.38
N ILE A 23 18.97 -11.46 -6.08
CA ILE A 23 17.81 -10.83 -5.43
C ILE A 23 17.89 -9.31 -5.57
N GLU A 24 19.02 -8.71 -5.22
CA GLU A 24 19.26 -7.27 -5.30
C GLU A 24 19.10 -6.73 -6.73
N ASN A 25 19.68 -7.43 -7.71
CA ASN A 25 19.59 -7.04 -9.11
C ASN A 25 18.15 -7.08 -9.63
N LEU A 26 17.37 -8.12 -9.30
CA LEU A 26 15.98 -8.24 -9.71
C LEU A 26 15.11 -7.15 -9.07
N GLU A 27 15.24 -6.96 -7.75
CA GLU A 27 14.47 -5.95 -7.03
C GLU A 27 14.86 -4.52 -7.43
N ALA A 28 16.13 -4.24 -7.71
CA ALA A 28 16.59 -2.97 -8.23
C ALA A 28 16.00 -2.68 -9.62
N SER A 29 15.94 -3.67 -10.50
CA SER A 29 15.31 -3.54 -11.82
C SER A 29 13.81 -3.21 -11.70
N PHE A 30 13.06 -3.89 -10.83
CA PHE A 30 11.66 -3.58 -10.58
C PHE A 30 11.49 -2.17 -10.00
N LYS A 31 12.36 -1.78 -9.05
CA LYS A 31 12.35 -0.45 -8.45
C LYS A 31 12.54 0.64 -9.51
N GLU A 32 13.57 0.52 -10.33
CA GLU A 32 13.90 1.50 -11.37
C GLU A 32 12.74 1.67 -12.37
N ARG A 33 12.18 0.56 -12.85
CA ARG A 33 11.07 0.58 -13.82
C ARG A 33 9.81 1.16 -13.22
N ALA A 34 9.46 0.83 -11.99
CA ALA A 34 8.31 1.38 -11.29
C ALA A 34 8.45 2.89 -11.09
N LEU A 35 9.61 3.37 -10.64
CA LEU A 35 9.87 4.80 -10.46
C LEU A 35 9.85 5.55 -11.79
N ALA A 36 10.42 4.99 -12.86
CA ALA A 36 10.39 5.60 -14.20
C ALA A 36 8.95 5.79 -14.69
N GLN A 37 8.08 4.79 -14.49
CA GLN A 37 6.69 4.87 -14.90
C GLN A 37 5.90 5.87 -14.05
N TRP A 38 6.01 5.80 -12.72
CA TRP A 38 5.25 6.68 -11.83
C TRP A 38 5.71 8.14 -11.88
N LYS A 39 6.96 8.41 -12.19
CA LYS A 39 7.49 9.78 -12.36
C LYS A 39 6.72 10.60 -13.40
N THR A 40 6.13 9.95 -14.39
CA THR A 40 5.33 10.60 -15.43
C THR A 40 3.88 10.82 -15.03
N ASN A 41 3.43 10.20 -13.94
CA ASN A 41 2.04 10.26 -13.48
C ASN A 41 1.89 11.25 -12.33
N LYS A 42 1.32 12.42 -12.62
CA LYS A 42 1.09 13.49 -11.64
C LYS A 42 0.19 13.11 -10.45
N ASN A 43 -0.59 12.05 -10.60
CA ASN A 43 -1.50 11.58 -9.55
C ASN A 43 -0.83 10.58 -8.59
N ILE A 44 0.42 10.21 -8.84
CA ILE A 44 1.19 9.28 -7.99
C ILE A 44 2.37 10.05 -7.40
N GLU A 45 2.40 10.16 -6.08
CA GLU A 45 3.55 10.68 -5.35
C GLU A 45 4.24 9.53 -4.62
N VAL A 46 5.53 9.35 -4.88
CA VAL A 46 6.38 8.43 -4.14
C VAL A 46 7.03 9.20 -3.00
N LEU A 47 6.75 8.80 -1.76
CA LEU A 47 7.29 9.45 -0.57
C LEU A 47 8.72 8.99 -0.28
N GLY A 48 9.53 9.91 0.23
CA GLY A 48 10.94 9.67 0.55
C GLY A 48 11.87 9.97 -0.62
N ASP A 49 13.16 9.74 -0.40
CA ASP A 49 14.18 9.98 -1.42
C ASP A 49 14.32 8.76 -2.34
N SER A 50 13.67 8.82 -3.48
CA SER A 50 13.70 7.76 -4.49
C SER A 50 15.05 7.63 -5.23
N SER A 51 15.98 8.59 -5.06
CA SER A 51 17.31 8.56 -5.64
C SER A 51 18.28 7.65 -4.88
N GLN A 52 17.96 7.34 -3.64
CA GLN A 52 18.77 6.49 -2.78
C GLN A 52 18.68 5.01 -3.19
N GLU A 53 19.80 4.32 -3.11
CA GLU A 53 19.78 2.86 -3.15
C GLU A 53 18.93 2.31 -2.00
N GLY A 54 18.22 1.21 -2.23
CA GLY A 54 17.39 0.63 -1.19
C GLY A 54 16.46 -0.44 -1.73
N LEU A 55 15.70 -1.03 -0.81
CA LEU A 55 14.76 -2.09 -1.10
C LEU A 55 13.65 -1.64 -2.06
N SER A 56 13.08 -2.59 -2.79
CA SER A 56 11.94 -2.39 -3.68
C SER A 56 10.62 -2.24 -2.88
N ILE A 57 10.61 -1.27 -1.96
CA ILE A 57 9.48 -0.93 -1.09
C ILE A 57 9.11 0.53 -1.33
N PHE A 58 7.84 0.77 -1.61
CA PHE A 58 7.32 2.08 -1.97
C PHE A 58 6.25 2.54 -1.00
N SER A 59 6.30 3.81 -0.66
CA SER A 59 5.27 4.54 0.07
C SER A 59 4.62 5.52 -0.91
N LEU A 60 3.35 5.30 -1.23
CA LEU A 60 2.64 6.01 -2.29
C LEU A 60 1.48 6.85 -1.72
N ARG A 61 1.35 8.07 -2.21
CA ARG A 61 0.12 8.87 -2.11
C ARG A 61 -0.53 8.95 -3.49
N ILE A 62 -1.81 8.68 -3.54
CA ILE A 62 -2.60 8.80 -4.77
C ILE A 62 -3.40 10.09 -4.67
N LYS A 63 -3.24 10.95 -5.67
CA LYS A 63 -3.85 12.29 -5.72
C LYS A 63 -4.95 12.35 -6.76
N HIS A 64 -5.91 13.21 -6.49
CA HIS A 64 -6.88 13.67 -7.46
C HIS A 64 -7.00 15.19 -7.31
N GLU A 65 -6.61 15.94 -8.34
CA GLU A 65 -6.46 17.39 -8.28
C GLU A 65 -5.52 17.80 -7.13
N GLU A 66 -6.00 18.65 -6.19
CA GLU A 66 -5.22 19.14 -5.05
C GLU A 66 -5.39 18.27 -3.78
N ALA A 67 -6.15 17.18 -3.85
CA ALA A 67 -6.46 16.35 -2.70
C ALA A 67 -5.87 14.93 -2.82
N ASP A 68 -5.54 14.36 -1.68
CA ASP A 68 -5.15 12.95 -1.62
C ASP A 68 -6.39 12.06 -1.52
N LEU A 69 -6.40 10.96 -2.25
CA LEU A 69 -7.31 9.86 -1.95
C LEU A 69 -6.87 9.20 -0.63
N HIS A 70 -7.81 9.01 0.26
CA HIS A 70 -7.51 8.35 1.54
C HIS A 70 -6.83 7.00 1.31
N TYR A 71 -5.70 6.76 1.96
CA TYR A 71 -4.91 5.53 1.76
C TYR A 71 -5.71 4.24 1.94
N GLY A 72 -6.60 4.20 2.94
CA GLY A 72 -7.48 3.05 3.17
C GLY A 72 -8.48 2.81 2.05
N PHE A 73 -8.95 3.87 1.38
CA PHE A 73 -9.78 3.76 0.19
C PHE A 73 -9.00 3.18 -1.00
N VAL A 74 -7.77 3.67 -1.22
CA VAL A 74 -6.88 3.13 -2.26
C VAL A 74 -6.59 1.64 -2.02
N VAL A 75 -6.31 1.25 -0.76
CA VAL A 75 -6.11 -0.16 -0.38
C VAL A 75 -7.36 -1.00 -0.66
N ALA A 76 -8.55 -0.48 -0.32
CA ALA A 76 -9.81 -1.16 -0.62
C ALA A 76 -10.02 -1.35 -2.13
N LEU A 77 -9.75 -0.32 -2.95
CA LEU A 77 -9.85 -0.44 -4.42
C LEU A 77 -8.88 -1.48 -4.99
N LEU A 78 -7.62 -1.48 -4.52
CA LEU A 78 -6.63 -2.46 -4.96
C LEU A 78 -7.05 -3.89 -4.61
N ASN A 79 -7.60 -4.10 -3.43
CA ASN A 79 -8.11 -5.41 -3.01
C ASN A 79 -9.35 -5.82 -3.80
N ASP A 80 -10.36 -4.96 -3.88
CA ASP A 80 -11.69 -5.31 -4.39
C ASP A 80 -11.72 -5.46 -5.91
N LEU A 81 -10.93 -4.65 -6.63
CA LEU A 81 -10.93 -4.64 -8.10
C LEU A 81 -9.82 -5.51 -8.69
N PHE A 82 -8.68 -5.61 -8.01
CA PHE A 82 -7.48 -6.23 -8.56
C PHE A 82 -6.96 -7.41 -7.74
N GLY A 83 -7.54 -7.71 -6.57
CA GLY A 83 -7.07 -8.77 -5.69
C GLY A 83 -5.68 -8.48 -5.07
N ILE A 84 -5.26 -7.22 -5.08
CA ILE A 84 -3.94 -6.81 -4.59
C ILE A 84 -4.03 -6.42 -3.13
N GLN A 85 -3.35 -7.17 -2.27
CA GLN A 85 -3.24 -6.85 -0.85
C GLN A 85 -2.10 -5.86 -0.60
N ALA A 86 -2.45 -4.58 -0.48
CA ALA A 86 -1.54 -3.53 -0.10
C ALA A 86 -1.69 -3.18 1.39
N ARG A 87 -0.69 -2.54 1.95
CA ARG A 87 -0.73 -2.03 3.32
C ARG A 87 -0.98 -0.52 3.31
N GLY A 88 -1.90 -0.04 4.16
CA GLY A 88 -2.18 1.39 4.32
C GLY A 88 -1.95 1.88 5.74
N GLY A 89 -1.59 3.15 5.88
CA GLY A 89 -1.38 3.83 7.16
C GLY A 89 -0.01 4.47 7.30
N CYS A 90 0.29 5.00 8.48
CA CYS A 90 1.57 5.69 8.76
C CYS A 90 2.73 4.74 9.13
N SER A 91 2.54 3.43 9.07
CA SER A 91 3.57 2.40 9.30
C SER A 91 4.36 2.55 10.60
N CYS A 92 3.76 3.11 11.66
CA CYS A 92 4.40 3.41 12.95
C CYS A 92 5.64 4.32 12.82
N ALA A 93 5.71 5.14 11.77
CA ALA A 93 6.87 5.98 11.47
C ALA A 93 6.92 7.28 12.30
N GLY A 94 5.95 7.51 13.20
CA GLY A 94 5.96 8.62 14.15
C GLY A 94 6.42 9.97 13.56
N PRO A 95 7.45 10.59 14.15
CA PRO A 95 7.96 11.89 13.67
C PRO A 95 8.42 11.88 12.23
N TYR A 96 9.04 10.80 11.76
CA TYR A 96 9.45 10.66 10.37
C TYR A 96 8.24 10.61 9.41
N GLY A 97 7.14 9.98 9.83
CA GLY A 97 5.89 10.00 9.06
C GLY A 97 5.30 11.40 8.94
N HIS A 98 5.41 12.22 9.99
CA HIS A 98 4.99 13.62 9.94
C HIS A 98 5.85 14.44 8.96
N GLU A 99 7.15 14.23 8.97
CA GLU A 99 8.08 14.87 8.02
C GLU A 99 7.76 14.48 6.57
N LEU A 100 7.60 13.17 6.31
CA LEU A 100 7.24 12.67 4.97
C LEU A 100 5.92 13.24 4.43
N LEU A 101 4.97 13.52 5.33
CA LEU A 101 3.66 14.08 4.97
C LEU A 101 3.63 15.61 5.02
N GLY A 102 4.76 16.26 5.33
CA GLY A 102 4.85 17.72 5.46
C GLY A 102 4.02 18.29 6.62
N MET A 103 3.80 17.51 7.68
CA MET A 103 2.97 17.87 8.81
C MET A 103 3.78 18.57 9.90
N ASP A 104 3.48 19.83 10.17
CA ASP A 104 4.06 20.53 11.30
C ASP A 104 3.45 20.10 12.65
N LEU A 105 4.08 20.54 13.74
CA LEU A 105 3.63 20.21 15.09
C LEU A 105 2.24 20.78 15.41
N SER A 106 1.88 21.94 14.85
CA SER A 106 0.58 22.57 15.07
C SER A 106 -0.54 21.74 14.43
N TYR A 107 -0.31 21.32 13.19
CA TYR A 107 -1.22 20.44 12.47
C TYR A 107 -1.36 19.07 13.16
N SER A 108 -0.25 18.48 13.58
CA SER A 108 -0.23 17.20 14.28
C SER A 108 -1.06 17.24 15.58
N ARG A 109 -0.94 18.31 16.38
CA ARG A 109 -1.76 18.49 17.59
C ARG A 109 -3.26 18.66 17.32
N LYS A 110 -3.62 19.35 16.22
CA LYS A 110 -5.03 19.47 15.80
C LYS A 110 -5.59 18.12 15.40
N LEU A 111 -4.82 17.38 14.61
CA LEU A 111 -5.17 16.05 14.15
C LEU A 111 -5.35 15.07 15.32
N GLU A 112 -4.45 15.07 16.29
CA GLU A 112 -4.56 14.25 17.50
C GLU A 112 -5.88 14.53 18.25
N LYS A 113 -6.27 15.80 18.38
CA LYS A 113 -7.56 16.16 18.99
C LYS A 113 -8.77 15.59 18.22
N GLU A 114 -8.72 15.61 16.91
CA GLU A 114 -9.80 15.05 16.09
C GLU A 114 -9.85 13.52 16.14
N LEU A 115 -8.70 12.87 16.14
CA LEU A 115 -8.61 11.42 16.32
C LEU A 115 -9.13 10.97 17.68
N ASN A 116 -8.84 11.73 18.74
CA ASN A 116 -9.35 11.47 20.09
C ASN A 116 -10.87 11.66 20.22
N LYS A 117 -11.50 12.39 19.29
CA LYS A 117 -12.97 12.48 19.16
C LYS A 117 -13.58 11.31 18.35
N GLY A 118 -12.76 10.41 17.84
CA GLY A 118 -13.20 9.28 17.03
C GLY A 118 -13.23 9.53 15.52
N HIS A 119 -12.73 10.67 15.04
CA HIS A 119 -12.69 11.00 13.61
C HIS A 119 -11.57 10.23 12.88
N MET A 120 -11.65 8.90 12.90
CA MET A 120 -10.59 7.99 12.43
C MET A 120 -10.29 8.12 10.93
N VAL A 121 -11.24 8.62 10.12
CA VAL A 121 -11.01 8.92 8.70
C VAL A 121 -9.93 9.97 8.49
N MET A 122 -9.67 10.82 9.47
CA MET A 122 -8.62 11.85 9.39
C MET A 122 -7.21 11.31 9.66
N ARG A 123 -7.07 10.02 9.98
CA ARG A 123 -5.76 9.42 10.26
C ARG A 123 -4.86 9.54 9.04
N PRO A 124 -3.68 10.16 9.16
CA PRO A 124 -2.76 10.31 8.03
C PRO A 124 -2.10 8.99 7.70
N GLY A 125 -1.67 8.86 6.45
CA GLY A 125 -0.96 7.66 6.01
C GLY A 125 -0.76 7.63 4.51
N TRP A 126 -0.16 6.55 4.07
CA TRP A 126 0.13 6.26 2.67
C TRP A 126 -0.10 4.79 2.35
N VAL A 127 -0.11 4.45 1.09
CA VAL A 127 -0.17 3.07 0.62
C VAL A 127 1.25 2.53 0.51
N ARG A 128 1.50 1.34 1.05
CA ARG A 128 2.79 0.67 0.95
C ARG A 128 2.68 -0.55 0.04
N LEU A 129 3.55 -0.58 -0.95
CA LEU A 129 3.75 -1.70 -1.88
C LEU A 129 5.20 -2.15 -1.86
N ASN A 130 5.43 -3.39 -2.21
CA ASN A 130 6.77 -3.91 -2.48
C ASN A 130 6.72 -4.88 -3.66
N PHE A 131 7.81 -4.88 -4.43
CA PHE A 131 8.06 -5.89 -5.44
C PHE A 131 9.20 -6.78 -4.95
N ASN A 132 8.94 -8.05 -4.82
CA ASN A 132 9.94 -9.00 -4.37
C ASN A 132 10.44 -9.84 -5.54
N TYR A 133 11.64 -10.37 -5.41
CA TYR A 133 12.38 -11.05 -6.47
C TYR A 133 11.67 -12.28 -7.08
N PHE A 134 10.65 -12.84 -6.43
CA PHE A 134 9.96 -14.03 -6.91
C PHE A 134 8.67 -13.75 -7.70
N ILE A 135 8.29 -12.49 -7.90
CA ILE A 135 7.23 -12.17 -8.85
C ILE A 135 7.77 -12.26 -10.28
N ASN A 136 6.92 -12.68 -11.21
CA ASN A 136 7.26 -12.67 -12.64
C ASN A 136 6.91 -11.33 -13.29
N GLU A 137 7.39 -11.13 -14.52
CA GLU A 137 7.15 -9.91 -15.28
C GLU A 137 5.66 -9.60 -15.50
N GLU A 138 4.85 -10.60 -15.76
CA GLU A 138 3.40 -10.44 -15.95
C GLU A 138 2.73 -9.91 -14.69
N THR A 139 3.11 -10.45 -13.53
CA THR A 139 2.63 -9.98 -12.22
C THR A 139 3.11 -8.56 -11.94
N PHE A 140 4.38 -8.25 -12.22
CA PHE A 140 4.91 -6.92 -12.06
C PHE A 140 4.15 -5.88 -12.91
N ASP A 141 3.96 -6.15 -14.19
CA ASP A 141 3.20 -5.28 -15.10
C ASP A 141 1.74 -5.11 -14.67
N TYR A 142 1.12 -6.18 -14.17
CA TYR A 142 -0.22 -6.14 -13.62
C TYR A 142 -0.32 -5.20 -12.43
N LEU A 143 0.62 -5.29 -11.49
CA LEU A 143 0.68 -4.43 -10.30
C LEU A 143 0.84 -2.96 -10.69
N LEU A 144 1.73 -2.65 -11.62
CA LEU A 144 1.93 -1.28 -12.12
C LEU A 144 0.65 -0.72 -12.74
N LYS A 145 0.01 -1.48 -13.65
CA LYS A 145 -1.24 -1.08 -14.30
C LYS A 145 -2.36 -0.86 -13.30
N ALA A 146 -2.49 -1.71 -12.30
CA ALA A 146 -3.51 -1.56 -11.27
C ALA A 146 -3.35 -0.24 -10.50
N ILE A 147 -2.12 0.13 -10.12
CA ILE A 147 -1.82 1.41 -9.47
C ILE A 147 -2.18 2.59 -10.38
N GLU A 148 -1.86 2.50 -11.67
CA GLU A 148 -2.20 3.55 -12.63
C GLU A 148 -3.71 3.69 -12.81
N TYR A 149 -4.45 2.60 -12.92
CA TYR A 149 -5.91 2.64 -12.99
C TYR A 149 -6.52 3.28 -11.75
N VAL A 150 -6.04 2.91 -10.56
CA VAL A 150 -6.53 3.52 -9.31
C VAL A 150 -6.18 5.00 -9.24
N SER A 151 -5.00 5.40 -9.69
CA SER A 151 -4.59 6.81 -9.69
C SER A 151 -5.38 7.67 -10.68
N ALA A 152 -5.78 7.10 -11.81
CA ALA A 152 -6.52 7.82 -12.84
C ALA A 152 -8.03 7.85 -12.59
N LEU A 153 -8.61 6.75 -12.12
CA LEU A 153 -10.04 6.52 -12.10
C LEU A 153 -10.61 6.23 -10.72
N GLY A 154 -9.78 5.93 -9.72
CA GLY A 154 -10.22 5.51 -8.38
C GLY A 154 -11.17 6.51 -7.71
N TRP A 155 -10.94 7.81 -7.86
CA TRP A 155 -11.80 8.86 -7.31
C TRP A 155 -13.26 8.77 -7.77
N LYS A 156 -13.53 8.25 -8.98
CA LYS A 156 -14.88 8.05 -9.52
C LYS A 156 -15.68 7.03 -8.72
N LEU A 157 -15.01 6.15 -8.00
CA LEU A 157 -15.63 5.09 -7.21
C LEU A 157 -15.91 5.53 -5.77
N LEU A 158 -15.42 6.71 -5.35
CA LEU A 158 -15.62 7.22 -4.00
C LEU A 158 -17.11 7.23 -3.56
N PRO A 159 -18.10 7.61 -4.40
CA PRO A 159 -19.50 7.57 -4.02
C PRO A 159 -20.07 6.18 -3.71
N PHE A 160 -19.38 5.12 -4.12
CA PHE A 160 -19.80 3.74 -3.91
C PHE A 160 -19.16 3.08 -2.69
N TYR A 161 -18.27 3.79 -2.00
CA TYR A 161 -17.58 3.31 -0.81
C TYR A 161 -17.95 4.13 0.40
N GLN A 162 -17.98 3.50 1.56
CA GLN A 162 -18.22 4.16 2.85
C GLN A 162 -17.08 3.83 3.81
N PHE A 163 -16.68 4.82 4.60
CA PHE A 163 -15.77 4.63 5.71
C PHE A 163 -16.55 4.12 6.92
N ASP A 164 -16.16 2.98 7.42
CA ASP A 164 -16.66 2.40 8.66
C ASP A 164 -15.78 2.91 9.82
N THR A 165 -16.36 3.75 10.67
CA THR A 165 -15.65 4.39 11.79
C THR A 165 -15.24 3.38 12.87
N ASP A 166 -15.98 2.29 13.04
CA ASP A 166 -15.73 1.30 14.08
C ASP A 166 -14.53 0.42 13.72
N SER A 167 -14.45 -0.01 12.46
CA SER A 167 -13.34 -0.83 11.96
C SER A 167 -12.19 0.00 11.37
N GLY A 168 -12.40 1.29 11.08
CA GLY A 168 -11.42 2.15 10.42
C GLY A 168 -11.15 1.77 8.96
N THR A 169 -12.10 1.11 8.29
CA THR A 169 -11.93 0.58 6.93
C THR A 169 -12.93 1.17 5.95
N TRP A 170 -12.55 1.18 4.68
CA TRP A 170 -13.46 1.50 3.58
C TRP A 170 -14.13 0.25 3.05
N ARG A 171 -15.45 0.33 2.79
CA ARG A 171 -16.24 -0.79 2.29
C ARG A 171 -17.11 -0.37 1.13
N TYR A 172 -17.19 -1.22 0.12
CA TYR A 172 -18.13 -1.05 -0.99
C TYR A 172 -19.57 -1.17 -0.49
N GLN A 173 -20.45 -0.23 -0.89
CA GLN A 173 -21.85 -0.20 -0.48
C GLN A 173 -22.79 -1.02 -1.38
N GLY A 174 -22.30 -1.55 -2.49
CA GLY A 174 -23.08 -2.41 -3.37
C GLY A 174 -23.48 -3.70 -2.70
N ALA A 175 -24.55 -4.35 -3.21
CA ALA A 175 -25.15 -5.54 -2.63
C ALA A 175 -24.07 -6.56 -2.23
N SER A 176 -24.02 -6.86 -0.93
CA SER A 176 -23.25 -7.97 -0.38
C SER A 176 -23.63 -9.22 -1.17
N MET A 177 -22.76 -9.70 -2.04
CA MET A 177 -22.85 -11.08 -2.48
C MET A 177 -22.63 -11.90 -1.21
N LYS A 178 -23.72 -12.46 -0.68
CA LYS A 178 -23.62 -13.52 0.34
C LYS A 178 -22.83 -14.64 -0.34
N LEU A 179 -21.54 -14.69 -0.08
CA LEU A 179 -20.76 -15.88 -0.31
C LEU A 179 -21.51 -16.97 0.45
N LYS A 180 -22.16 -17.89 -0.28
CA LYS A 180 -22.63 -19.13 0.31
C LYS A 180 -21.42 -19.70 1.03
N SER A 181 -21.55 -19.91 2.35
CA SER A 181 -20.52 -20.58 3.11
C SER A 181 -20.13 -21.84 2.34
N LEU A 182 -18.91 -21.88 1.83
CA LEU A 182 -18.30 -23.12 1.37
C LEU A 182 -18.10 -23.95 2.65
N CYS A 183 -19.14 -24.71 3.03
CA CYS A 183 -18.96 -25.81 3.97
C CYS A 183 -18.05 -26.81 3.27
N LEU A 184 -16.84 -26.93 3.77
CA LEU A 184 -15.99 -28.10 3.55
C LEU A 184 -16.54 -29.22 4.42
N ASP A 185 -17.70 -29.71 4.07
CA ASP A 185 -18.17 -30.99 4.64
C ASP A 185 -17.45 -32.09 3.87
N SER A 186 -16.55 -32.70 4.64
CA SER A 186 -15.73 -33.93 4.51
C SER A 186 -16.04 -34.86 3.36
#